data_ad92bd68428a09ce6e3002a05a071114
#
_entry.id   ad92bd68428a09ce6e3002a05a071114
#
_cell.length_a   1.000
_cell.length_b   1.000
_cell.length_c   1.000
_cell.angle_alpha   90.00
_cell.angle_beta   90.00
_cell.angle_gamma   90.00
#
_symmetry.space_group_name_H-M   'P 1'
#
loop_
_entity.id
_entity.type
_entity.pdbx_description
1 polymer ?
#
loop_
_entity_poly.entity_id
_entity_poly.type
_entity_poly.pdbx_seq_one_letter_code
_entity_poly.pdbx_strand_id
1 'polypeptide(L)'
;MAKYESSVKQIYYSQSAVYAKLADLSNLASVRDRFNDPAVQQQLVSSGQLPADKIEQIKEKLQTAQFTTDSVSVNVDMIGDIAIQIVDREPEKCVKYQASKSPIPVTLWIQVLPTSESTSKIRVTLEAELNFFIKQMVGNKLQDGVERFADMLAMIPFN
;
A
#
# COMPACT_ATOMS: atom_id res chain seq x y z
N MET A 1 -21.07 -2.31 0.46
CA MET A 1 -19.71 -1.78 0.34
C MET A 1 -19.04 -2.27 -0.93
N ALA A 2 -18.27 -1.41 -1.56
CA ALA A 2 -17.50 -1.80 -2.74
C ALA A 2 -16.21 -2.48 -2.30
N LYS A 3 -15.90 -3.61 -2.93
CA LYS A 3 -14.72 -4.40 -2.61
C LYS A 3 -13.85 -4.57 -3.86
N TYR A 4 -12.57 -4.34 -3.70
CA TYR A 4 -11.59 -4.42 -4.80
C TYR A 4 -10.44 -5.31 -4.35
N GLU A 5 -10.08 -6.27 -5.18
CA GLU A 5 -9.01 -7.22 -4.87
C GLU A 5 -7.95 -7.17 -5.95
N SER A 6 -6.68 -7.21 -5.54
CA SER A 6 -5.58 -7.35 -6.48
C SER A 6 -5.46 -8.80 -6.93
N SER A 7 -4.75 -9.01 -8.02
CA SER A 7 -4.28 -10.35 -8.34
C SER A 7 -3.22 -10.77 -7.31
N VAL A 8 -2.95 -12.07 -7.22
CA VAL A 8 -1.93 -12.61 -6.32
C VAL A 8 -0.56 -12.27 -6.90
N LYS A 9 0.33 -11.74 -6.05
CA LYS A 9 1.69 -11.35 -6.44
C LYS A 9 2.71 -12.23 -5.74
N GLN A 10 3.65 -12.78 -6.50
CA GLN A 10 4.75 -13.57 -5.97
C GLN A 10 5.79 -12.65 -5.33
N ILE A 11 6.27 -13.02 -4.14
CA ILE A 11 7.31 -12.27 -3.44
C ILE A 11 8.44 -13.24 -3.09
N TYR A 12 9.67 -12.84 -3.36
CA TYR A 12 10.86 -13.69 -3.18
C TYR A 12 11.48 -13.50 -1.80
N TYR A 13 10.63 -13.40 -0.77
CA TYR A 13 10.98 -13.35 0.64
C TYR A 13 10.02 -14.24 1.41
N SER A 14 10.45 -14.72 2.57
CA SER A 14 9.63 -15.61 3.39
C SER A 14 8.37 -14.93 3.90
N GLN A 15 7.35 -15.73 4.20
CA GLN A 15 6.11 -15.24 4.79
C GLN A 15 6.37 -14.42 6.06
N SER A 16 7.26 -14.88 6.92
CA SER A 16 7.59 -14.18 8.17
C SER A 16 8.23 -12.82 7.90
N ALA A 17 9.14 -12.73 6.94
CA ALA A 17 9.80 -11.48 6.60
C ALA A 17 8.81 -10.46 6.03
N VAL A 18 7.94 -10.91 5.13
CA VAL A 18 6.91 -10.05 4.53
C VAL A 18 5.94 -9.57 5.59
N TYR A 19 5.44 -10.49 6.41
CA TYR A 19 4.49 -10.13 7.47
C TYR A 19 5.11 -9.13 8.46
N ALA A 20 6.34 -9.35 8.89
CA ALA A 20 6.99 -8.48 9.87
C ALA A 20 7.09 -7.04 9.36
N LYS A 21 7.37 -6.85 8.07
CA LYS A 21 7.42 -5.52 7.48
C LYS A 21 6.04 -4.88 7.37
N LEU A 22 5.04 -5.65 6.95
CA LEU A 22 3.68 -5.13 6.75
C LEU A 22 2.97 -4.86 8.08
N ALA A 23 3.33 -5.56 9.14
CA ALA A 23 2.70 -5.41 10.45
C ALA A 23 3.28 -4.24 11.25
N ASP A 24 4.26 -3.54 10.72
CA ASP A 24 4.88 -2.38 11.36
C ASP A 24 4.97 -1.24 10.34
N LEU A 25 4.08 -0.27 10.45
CA LEU A 25 3.99 0.83 9.51
C LEU A 25 5.19 1.78 9.58
N SER A 26 5.99 1.74 10.66
CA SER A 26 7.21 2.53 10.73
C SER A 26 8.23 2.12 9.67
N ASN A 27 8.13 0.92 9.13
CA ASN A 27 8.98 0.47 8.02
C ASN A 27 8.73 1.23 6.74
N LEU A 28 7.60 1.92 6.61
CA LEU A 28 7.31 2.77 5.45
C LEU A 28 8.26 3.96 5.36
N ALA A 29 8.88 4.36 6.46
CA ALA A 29 9.93 5.38 6.43
C ALA A 29 11.10 4.94 5.56
N SER A 30 11.46 3.65 5.59
CA SER A 30 12.50 3.09 4.73
C SER A 30 12.09 3.15 3.26
N VAL A 31 10.81 2.91 2.96
CA VAL A 31 10.28 3.03 1.60
C VAL A 31 10.38 4.45 1.11
N ARG A 32 10.05 5.43 1.97
CA ARG A 32 10.20 6.85 1.64
C ARG A 32 11.65 7.19 1.31
N ASP A 33 12.60 6.72 2.11
CA ASP A 33 14.01 6.97 1.88
C ASP A 33 14.49 6.36 0.56
N ARG A 34 14.02 5.16 0.24
CA ARG A 34 14.32 4.52 -1.04
C ARG A 34 13.74 5.26 -2.21
N PHE A 35 12.54 5.81 -2.06
CA PHE A 35 11.90 6.59 -3.12
C PHE A 35 12.68 7.86 -3.45
N ASN A 36 13.48 8.36 -2.52
CA ASN A 36 14.36 9.50 -2.76
C ASN A 36 15.61 9.13 -3.56
N ASP A 37 15.89 7.84 -3.77
CA ASP A 37 17.03 7.38 -4.57
C ASP A 37 16.71 7.53 -6.06
N PRO A 38 17.54 8.30 -6.82
CA PRO A 38 17.30 8.49 -8.26
C PRO A 38 17.27 7.17 -9.04
N ALA A 39 18.03 6.15 -8.63
CA ALA A 39 18.05 4.87 -9.32
C ALA A 39 16.69 4.17 -9.18
N VAL A 40 16.06 4.24 -8.01
CA VAL A 40 14.74 3.66 -7.78
C VAL A 40 13.68 4.40 -8.59
N GLN A 41 13.76 5.73 -8.62
CA GLN A 41 12.84 6.56 -9.42
C GLN A 41 12.94 6.21 -10.89
N GLN A 42 14.15 6.07 -11.41
CA GLN A 42 14.36 5.71 -12.81
C GLN A 42 13.80 4.33 -13.14
N GLN A 43 13.98 3.37 -12.24
CA GLN A 43 13.44 2.03 -12.41
C GLN A 43 11.91 2.03 -12.48
N LEU A 44 11.25 2.79 -11.62
CA LEU A 44 9.79 2.91 -11.61
C LEU A 44 9.26 3.53 -12.90
N VAL A 45 9.96 4.52 -13.43
CA VAL A 45 9.58 5.16 -14.69
C VAL A 45 9.79 4.21 -15.87
N SER A 46 10.97 3.56 -15.94
CA SER A 46 11.30 2.68 -17.06
C SER A 46 10.45 1.41 -17.10
N SER A 47 9.98 0.94 -15.94
CA SER A 47 9.08 -0.21 -15.87
C SER A 47 7.63 0.13 -16.22
N GLY A 48 7.31 1.41 -16.39
CA GLY A 48 5.94 1.86 -16.69
C GLY A 48 5.00 1.89 -15.51
N GLN A 49 5.50 1.65 -14.30
CA GLN A 49 4.65 1.65 -13.11
C GLN A 49 4.29 3.05 -12.64
N LEU A 50 5.15 4.03 -12.93
CA LEU A 50 4.93 5.39 -12.49
C LEU A 50 5.33 6.37 -13.59
N PRO A 51 4.43 7.32 -13.98
CA PRO A 51 4.81 8.40 -14.91
C PRO A 51 5.85 9.32 -14.29
N ALA A 52 6.79 9.80 -15.10
CA ALA A 52 7.87 10.65 -14.63
C ALA A 52 7.36 11.94 -13.97
N ASP A 53 6.25 12.48 -14.44
CA ASP A 53 5.66 13.70 -13.89
C ASP A 53 4.99 13.51 -12.54
N LYS A 54 4.76 12.26 -12.13
CA LYS A 54 4.16 11.96 -10.82
C LYS A 54 5.18 11.77 -9.70
N ILE A 55 6.45 11.59 -10.05
CA ILE A 55 7.49 11.27 -9.06
C ILE A 55 7.64 12.38 -8.03
N GLU A 56 7.73 13.64 -8.48
CA GLU A 56 7.90 14.78 -7.56
C GLU A 56 6.70 14.94 -6.62
N GLN A 57 5.49 14.72 -7.12
CA GLN A 57 4.28 14.80 -6.31
C GLN A 57 4.26 13.75 -5.21
N ILE A 58 4.61 12.52 -5.57
CA ILE A 58 4.66 11.42 -4.60
C ILE A 58 5.77 11.64 -3.59
N LYS A 59 6.93 12.10 -4.05
CA LYS A 59 8.07 12.40 -3.18
C LYS A 59 7.72 13.45 -2.13
N GLU A 60 7.05 14.52 -2.53
CA GLU A 60 6.60 15.56 -1.61
C GLU A 60 5.62 15.02 -0.57
N LYS A 61 4.67 14.21 -1.00
CA LYS A 61 3.68 13.62 -0.10
C LYS A 61 4.32 12.65 0.88
N LEU A 62 5.27 11.85 0.44
CA LEU A 62 5.98 10.92 1.32
C LEU A 62 6.81 11.66 2.37
N GLN A 63 7.36 12.83 2.03
CA GLN A 63 8.13 13.60 2.99
C GLN A 63 7.26 14.21 4.09
N THR A 64 6.01 14.51 3.80
CA THR A 64 5.07 15.05 4.79
C THR A 64 4.35 13.97 5.58
N ALA A 65 4.45 12.70 5.15
CA ALA A 65 3.80 11.59 5.83
C ALA A 65 4.47 11.30 7.16
N GLN A 66 3.66 10.93 8.16
CA GLN A 66 4.13 10.54 9.48
C GLN A 66 3.85 9.06 9.70
N PHE A 67 4.86 8.32 10.12
CA PHE A 67 4.77 6.88 10.31
C PHE A 67 5.04 6.51 11.76
N THR A 68 4.18 5.65 12.31
CA THR A 68 4.42 4.99 13.59
C THR A 68 4.30 3.49 13.39
N THR A 69 4.52 2.70 14.44
CA THR A 69 4.37 1.25 14.36
C THR A 69 2.96 0.86 13.90
N ASP A 70 1.94 1.57 14.36
CA ASP A 70 0.55 1.19 14.13
C ASP A 70 -0.20 2.09 13.16
N SER A 71 0.39 3.20 12.73
CA SER A 71 -0.36 4.16 11.91
C SER A 71 0.53 4.89 10.91
N VAL A 72 -0.13 5.42 9.89
CA VAL A 72 0.48 6.35 8.93
C VAL A 72 -0.53 7.46 8.66
N SER A 73 -0.05 8.70 8.58
CA SER A 73 -0.89 9.82 8.18
C SER A 73 -0.19 10.60 7.07
N VAL A 74 -0.99 11.09 6.13
CA VAL A 74 -0.49 11.82 4.97
C VAL A 74 -1.52 12.88 4.58
N ASN A 75 -1.04 14.03 4.15
CA ASN A 75 -1.91 15.07 3.58
C ASN A 75 -2.02 14.85 2.07
N VAL A 76 -3.25 14.73 1.57
CA VAL A 76 -3.53 14.55 0.15
C VAL A 76 -4.24 15.79 -0.35
N ASP A 77 -3.72 16.37 -1.45
CA ASP A 77 -4.29 17.56 -2.06
C ASP A 77 -5.77 17.34 -2.39
N MET A 78 -6.61 18.35 -2.10
CA MET A 78 -8.06 18.35 -2.33
C MET A 78 -8.88 17.44 -1.41
N ILE A 79 -8.25 16.47 -0.75
CA ILE A 79 -8.94 15.54 0.15
C ILE A 79 -8.68 15.93 1.61
N GLY A 80 -7.48 16.42 1.90
CA GLY A 80 -7.06 16.75 3.26
C GLY A 80 -6.22 15.64 3.89
N ASP A 81 -6.19 15.60 5.21
CA ASP A 81 -5.41 14.60 5.93
C ASP A 81 -6.10 13.25 5.89
N ILE A 82 -5.33 12.22 5.55
CA ILE A 82 -5.77 10.82 5.60
C ILE A 82 -4.88 10.10 6.60
N ALA A 83 -5.50 9.34 7.50
CA ALA A 83 -4.77 8.53 8.46
C ALA A 83 -5.27 7.09 8.38
N ILE A 84 -4.33 6.15 8.37
CA ILE A 84 -4.60 4.72 8.32
C ILE A 84 -3.91 4.08 9.51
N GLN A 85 -4.59 3.17 10.20
CA GLN A 85 -4.03 2.46 11.34
C GLN A 85 -4.24 0.97 11.21
N ILE A 86 -3.33 0.18 11.78
CA ILE A 86 -3.50 -1.25 11.88
C ILE A 86 -4.50 -1.52 13.00
N VAL A 87 -5.57 -2.25 12.69
CA VAL A 87 -6.62 -2.59 13.66
C VAL A 87 -6.63 -4.07 14.01
N ASP A 88 -5.98 -4.91 13.21
CA ASP A 88 -5.89 -6.33 13.49
C ASP A 88 -4.64 -6.90 12.84
N ARG A 89 -4.00 -7.83 13.54
CA ARG A 89 -2.85 -8.57 13.06
C ARG A 89 -3.10 -10.05 13.27
N GLU A 90 -3.18 -10.79 12.17
CA GLU A 90 -3.23 -12.24 12.20
C GLU A 90 -1.81 -12.73 11.88
N PRO A 91 -1.05 -13.19 12.89
CA PRO A 91 0.39 -13.43 12.71
C PRO A 91 0.73 -14.26 11.49
N GLU A 92 1.63 -13.74 10.69
CA GLU A 92 2.16 -14.29 9.45
C GLU A 92 1.15 -14.46 8.32
N LYS A 93 -0.15 -14.22 8.55
CA LYS A 93 -1.20 -14.46 7.54
C LYS A 93 -1.82 -13.21 6.97
N CYS A 94 -2.12 -12.23 7.81
CA CYS A 94 -2.88 -11.08 7.36
C CYS A 94 -2.68 -9.88 8.28
N VAL A 95 -2.69 -8.69 7.69
CA VAL A 95 -2.74 -7.44 8.45
C VAL A 95 -3.95 -6.66 7.95
N LYS A 96 -4.77 -6.17 8.88
CA LYS A 96 -5.94 -5.37 8.57
C LYS A 96 -5.67 -3.92 8.94
N TYR A 97 -5.87 -3.04 7.98
CA TYR A 97 -5.73 -1.61 8.14
C TYR A 97 -7.09 -0.94 7.98
N GLN A 98 -7.32 0.11 8.75
CA GLN A 98 -8.57 0.86 8.65
C GLN A 98 -8.25 2.35 8.65
N ALA A 99 -8.95 3.10 7.81
CA ALA A 99 -8.81 4.54 7.81
C ALA A 99 -9.41 5.11 9.09
N SER A 100 -8.57 5.76 9.89
CA SER A 100 -9.01 6.44 11.11
C SER A 100 -9.44 7.88 10.82
N LYS A 101 -8.99 8.43 9.69
CA LYS A 101 -9.38 9.75 9.21
C LYS A 101 -9.39 9.72 7.70
N SER A 102 -10.56 9.84 7.10
CA SER A 102 -10.73 9.89 5.65
C SER A 102 -12.15 10.38 5.34
N PRO A 103 -12.38 10.88 4.11
CA PRO A 103 -13.74 11.30 3.70
C PRO A 103 -14.75 10.17 3.66
N ILE A 104 -14.29 8.93 3.45
CA ILE A 104 -15.15 7.74 3.42
C ILE A 104 -14.51 6.64 4.25
N PRO A 105 -15.32 5.73 4.84
CA PRO A 105 -14.77 4.56 5.52
C PRO A 105 -14.05 3.64 4.54
N VAL A 106 -12.81 3.29 4.87
CA VAL A 106 -11.97 2.41 4.04
C VAL A 106 -11.31 1.37 4.93
N THR A 107 -11.33 0.12 4.49
CA THR A 107 -10.62 -0.97 5.16
C THR A 107 -9.74 -1.67 4.13
N LEU A 108 -8.52 -1.99 4.51
CA LEU A 108 -7.53 -2.63 3.65
C LEU A 108 -7.02 -3.89 4.34
N TRP A 109 -6.95 -5.00 3.60
CA TRP A 109 -6.33 -6.24 4.07
C TRP A 109 -5.18 -6.58 3.15
N ILE A 110 -4.06 -6.98 3.75
CA ILE A 110 -2.96 -7.57 3.01
C ILE A 110 -2.79 -8.99 3.54
N GLN A 111 -3.10 -9.96 2.69
CA GLN A 111 -2.96 -11.38 3.00
C GLN A 111 -1.58 -11.86 2.54
N VAL A 112 -0.91 -12.65 3.38
CA VAL A 112 0.40 -13.21 3.08
C VAL A 112 0.31 -14.72 3.24
N LEU A 113 0.69 -15.46 2.21
CA LEU A 113 0.67 -16.92 2.23
C LEU A 113 2.04 -17.45 1.81
N PRO A 114 2.52 -18.54 2.41
CA PRO A 114 3.81 -19.11 2.03
C PRO A 114 3.69 -19.84 0.69
N THR A 115 4.71 -19.74 -0.15
CA THR A 115 4.85 -20.58 -1.35
C THR A 115 6.05 -21.52 -1.20
N SER A 116 6.99 -21.17 -0.31
CA SER A 116 8.11 -22.01 0.11
C SER A 116 8.68 -21.46 1.41
N GLU A 117 9.77 -22.03 1.91
CA GLU A 117 10.42 -21.52 3.12
C GLU A 117 10.99 -20.11 2.93
N SER A 118 11.35 -19.74 1.70
CA SER A 118 12.00 -18.47 1.40
C SER A 118 11.19 -17.58 0.45
N THR A 119 9.99 -18.01 0.04
CA THR A 119 9.13 -17.22 -0.84
C THR A 119 7.69 -17.21 -0.34
N SER A 120 6.95 -16.21 -0.78
CA SER A 120 5.54 -16.02 -0.38
C SER A 120 4.76 -15.39 -1.51
N LYS A 121 3.47 -15.23 -1.28
CA LYS A 121 2.58 -14.50 -2.18
C LYS A 121 1.67 -13.60 -1.36
N ILE A 122 1.26 -12.49 -1.96
CA ILE A 122 0.35 -11.55 -1.29
C ILE A 122 -0.86 -11.28 -2.17
N ARG A 123 -1.93 -10.86 -1.52
CA ARG A 123 -3.11 -10.27 -2.18
C ARG A 123 -3.60 -9.10 -1.32
N VAL A 124 -3.88 -8.00 -2.00
CA VAL A 124 -4.40 -6.79 -1.36
C VAL A 124 -5.90 -6.72 -1.62
N THR A 125 -6.67 -6.48 -0.57
CA THR A 125 -8.13 -6.31 -0.66
C THR A 125 -8.48 -4.96 -0.04
N LEU A 126 -9.21 -4.14 -0.79
CA LEU A 126 -9.72 -2.85 -0.35
C LEU A 126 -11.23 -2.90 -0.30
N GLU A 127 -11.80 -2.43 0.81
CA GLU A 127 -13.24 -2.29 0.95
C GLU A 127 -13.54 -0.85 1.32
N ALA A 128 -14.40 -0.19 0.54
CA ALA A 128 -14.74 1.21 0.74
C ALA A 128 -16.25 1.40 0.68
N GLU A 129 -16.77 2.23 1.58
CA GLU A 129 -18.19 2.57 1.59
C GLU A 129 -18.42 3.71 0.61
N LEU A 130 -18.84 3.36 -0.62
CA LEU A 130 -19.07 4.31 -1.70
C LEU A 130 -20.56 4.39 -1.99
N ASN A 131 -21.08 5.62 -2.15
CA ASN A 131 -22.42 5.77 -2.71
C ASN A 131 -22.34 5.54 -4.23
N PHE A 132 -23.50 5.39 -4.87
CA PHE A 132 -23.59 5.09 -6.29
C PHE A 132 -22.82 6.11 -7.15
N PHE A 133 -22.92 7.38 -6.81
CA PHE A 133 -22.32 8.46 -7.56
C PHE A 133 -20.79 8.41 -7.50
N ILE A 134 -20.25 8.25 -6.30
CA ILE A 134 -18.80 8.16 -6.11
C ILE A 134 -18.25 6.89 -6.76
N LYS A 135 -18.98 5.78 -6.67
CA LYS A 135 -18.57 4.52 -7.27
C LYS A 135 -18.38 4.64 -8.78
N GLN A 136 -19.26 5.36 -9.45
CA GLN A 136 -19.13 5.59 -10.89
C GLN A 136 -17.91 6.44 -11.24
N MET A 137 -17.56 7.39 -10.38
CA MET A 137 -16.44 8.29 -10.62
C MET A 137 -15.09 7.64 -10.38
N VAL A 138 -14.95 6.81 -9.34
CA VAL A 138 -13.65 6.34 -8.86
C VAL A 138 -13.48 4.83 -8.86
N GLY A 139 -14.54 4.06 -9.13
CA GLY A 139 -14.47 2.60 -8.99
C GLY A 139 -13.35 1.95 -9.78
N ASN A 140 -13.20 2.32 -11.06
CA ASN A 140 -12.12 1.78 -11.90
C ASN A 140 -10.74 2.21 -11.40
N LYS A 141 -10.63 3.43 -10.89
CA LYS A 141 -9.38 3.95 -10.34
C LYS A 141 -8.97 3.22 -9.08
N LEU A 142 -9.93 2.81 -8.26
CA LEU A 142 -9.65 2.05 -7.04
C LEU A 142 -9.15 0.65 -7.38
N GLN A 143 -9.75 -0.01 -8.38
CA GLN A 143 -9.28 -1.32 -8.83
C GLN A 143 -7.85 -1.24 -9.36
N ASP A 144 -7.55 -0.25 -10.19
CA ASP A 144 -6.20 -0.02 -10.71
C ASP A 144 -5.22 0.33 -9.58
N GLY A 145 -5.66 1.13 -8.62
CA GLY A 145 -4.85 1.53 -7.48
C GLY A 145 -4.47 0.34 -6.60
N VAL A 146 -5.41 -0.59 -6.38
CA VAL A 146 -5.15 -1.80 -5.59
C VAL A 146 -4.13 -2.69 -6.32
N GLU A 147 -4.27 -2.87 -7.64
CA GLU A 147 -3.29 -3.62 -8.42
C GLU A 147 -1.91 -3.00 -8.36
N ARG A 148 -1.81 -1.68 -8.55
CA ARG A 148 -0.52 -0.97 -8.51
C ARG A 148 0.11 -1.02 -7.13
N PHE A 149 -0.70 -0.94 -6.09
CA PHE A 149 -0.22 -1.05 -4.72
C PHE A 149 0.38 -2.43 -4.46
N ALA A 150 -0.29 -3.49 -4.94
CA ALA A 150 0.23 -4.85 -4.83
C ALA A 150 1.54 -5.02 -5.61
N ASP A 151 1.64 -4.42 -6.81
CA ASP A 151 2.88 -4.44 -7.59
C ASP A 151 4.02 -3.74 -6.85
N MET A 152 3.73 -2.61 -6.22
CA MET A 152 4.72 -1.89 -5.42
C MET A 152 5.20 -2.73 -4.24
N LEU A 153 4.28 -3.40 -3.55
CA LEU A 153 4.65 -4.28 -2.44
C LEU A 153 5.56 -5.41 -2.90
N ALA A 154 5.31 -5.94 -4.09
CA ALA A 154 6.14 -7.02 -4.65
C ALA A 154 7.57 -6.56 -4.97
N MET A 155 7.81 -5.26 -5.06
CA MET A 155 9.12 -4.69 -5.34
C MET A 155 9.90 -4.30 -4.08
N ILE A 156 9.25 -4.24 -2.94
CA ILE A 156 9.90 -3.86 -1.68
C ILE A 156 10.83 -4.98 -1.21
N PRO A 157 12.06 -4.68 -0.82
CA PRO A 157 12.90 -5.68 -0.15
C PRO A 157 12.44 -5.86 1.30
N PHE A 158 12.06 -7.08 1.62
CA PHE A 158 11.54 -7.45 2.94
C PHE A 158 12.61 -8.10 3.83
N ASN A 159 13.85 -7.77 3.60
CA ASN A 159 14.97 -8.28 4.39
C ASN A 159 15.45 -7.31 5.46
#